data_e3e670fb4b4cc2d5bff687add793c3a7
#
_entry.id   e3e670fb4b4cc2d5bff687add793c3a7
#
_cell.length_a   1.000
_cell.length_b   1.000
_cell.length_c   1.000
_cell.angle_alpha   90.00
_cell.angle_beta   90.00
_cell.angle_gamma   90.00
#
_symmetry.space_group_name_H-M   'P 1'
#
loop_
_entity.id
_entity.type
_entity.pdbx_description
1 polymer ?
#
loop_
_entity_poly.entity_id
_entity_poly.type
_entity_poly.pdbx_seq_one_letter_code
_entity_poly.pdbx_strand_id
1 'polypeptide(L)'
;MTTISCLWIQQELDDISIRCIKSWIALGYHVDLYTYSREFMNNISIEKLHIKNANNILELDDKNYRKEFIADLFRFSLFNKNKEETKERIIWMDTDVLLLKKIPDDFNYVSSQYTQQTGAFKCKNKIVANIGVMCFDGLEDIDWAALINCKGKNKAYQSKYIKAYEKVLKSKPDLMLEPNAFCPVNWAWTTALFTERYFKTQCKYGINQLQLEDILGDDLVYGVHLWRQIYKKKNLVIKSDSVYSQILNHIET
;
A
#
# COMPACT_ATOMS: atom_id res chain seq x y z
N MET A 1 -4.39 -16.74 12.16
CA MET A 1 -5.29 -15.85 11.39
C MET A 1 -4.48 -14.66 10.96
N THR A 2 -4.37 -14.37 9.67
CA THR A 2 -3.45 -13.34 9.17
C THR A 2 -4.04 -11.96 9.44
N THR A 3 -3.20 -11.07 10.00
CA THR A 3 -3.58 -9.71 10.37
C THR A 3 -2.99 -8.71 9.37
N ILE A 4 -3.81 -7.76 8.91
CA ILE A 4 -3.34 -6.61 8.13
C ILE A 4 -2.98 -5.49 9.10
N SER A 5 -1.75 -4.98 8.99
CA SER A 5 -1.24 -3.85 9.75
C SER A 5 -1.13 -2.61 8.86
N CYS A 6 -1.56 -1.47 9.37
CA CYS A 6 -1.47 -0.18 8.68
C CYS A 6 -1.20 0.96 9.66
N LEU A 7 -0.81 2.13 9.15
CA LEU A 7 -0.55 3.32 9.95
C LEU A 7 -1.43 4.49 9.51
N TRP A 8 -1.99 5.20 10.49
CA TRP A 8 -2.71 6.44 10.28
C TRP A 8 -2.14 7.57 11.16
N ILE A 9 -1.72 8.67 10.53
CA ILE A 9 -1.02 9.77 11.22
C ILE A 9 -1.93 10.99 11.42
N GLN A 10 -3.09 11.04 10.75
CA GLN A 10 -4.03 12.16 10.82
C GLN A 10 -5.03 11.97 11.96
N GLN A 11 -5.81 13.01 12.26
CA GLN A 11 -6.81 12.95 13.34
C GLN A 11 -8.03 12.10 12.99
N GLU A 12 -8.48 12.13 11.72
CA GLU A 12 -9.66 11.40 11.27
C GLU A 12 -9.36 10.58 10.01
N LEU A 13 -9.94 9.39 9.92
CA LEU A 13 -9.93 8.60 8.69
C LEU A 13 -10.82 9.28 7.65
N ASP A 14 -10.32 9.39 6.43
CA ASP A 14 -11.17 9.82 5.31
C ASP A 14 -11.96 8.64 4.71
N ASP A 15 -12.99 8.96 3.93
CA ASP A 15 -13.91 7.98 3.33
C ASP A 15 -13.20 6.91 2.50
N ILE A 16 -12.15 7.29 1.76
CA ILE A 16 -11.37 6.34 0.96
C ILE A 16 -10.71 5.32 1.89
N SER A 17 -10.04 5.78 2.94
CA SER A 17 -9.35 4.90 3.89
C SER A 17 -10.32 4.01 4.67
N ILE A 18 -11.48 4.54 5.06
CA ILE A 18 -12.54 3.75 5.69
C ILE A 18 -13.01 2.62 4.76
N ARG A 19 -13.26 2.93 3.49
CA ARG A 19 -13.72 1.94 2.50
C ARG A 19 -12.65 0.87 2.23
N CYS A 20 -11.39 1.25 2.16
CA CYS A 20 -10.28 0.31 2.03
C CYS A 20 -10.24 -0.65 3.23
N ILE A 21 -10.25 -0.13 4.46
CA ILE A 21 -10.24 -0.95 5.68
C ILE A 21 -11.47 -1.88 5.73
N LYS A 22 -12.66 -1.37 5.39
CA LYS A 22 -13.88 -2.19 5.32
C LYS A 22 -13.76 -3.31 4.29
N SER A 23 -13.15 -3.08 3.12
CA SER A 23 -12.93 -4.14 2.13
C SER A 23 -12.05 -5.27 2.67
N TRP A 24 -11.02 -4.96 3.48
CA TRP A 24 -10.17 -5.96 4.13
C TRP A 24 -10.95 -6.79 5.15
N ILE A 25 -11.76 -6.12 5.97
CA ILE A 25 -12.59 -6.76 7.00
C ILE A 25 -13.67 -7.66 6.36
N ALA A 26 -14.28 -7.22 5.28
CA ALA A 26 -15.28 -8.01 4.53
C ALA A 26 -14.68 -9.32 3.98
N LEU A 27 -13.39 -9.31 3.60
CA LEU A 27 -12.65 -10.50 3.19
C LEU A 27 -12.18 -11.37 4.37
N GLY A 28 -12.53 -11.02 5.61
CA GLY A 28 -12.29 -11.80 6.81
C GLY A 28 -10.98 -11.50 7.53
N TYR A 29 -10.26 -10.44 7.18
CA TYR A 29 -9.05 -10.04 7.88
C TYR A 29 -9.35 -9.34 9.20
N HIS A 30 -8.47 -9.53 10.19
CA HIS A 30 -8.33 -8.62 11.31
C HIS A 30 -7.39 -7.47 10.90
N VAL A 31 -7.66 -6.27 11.39
CA VAL A 31 -6.89 -5.08 11.04
C VAL A 31 -6.32 -4.43 12.28
N ASP A 32 -5.00 -4.28 12.32
CA ASP A 32 -4.27 -3.49 13.32
C ASP A 32 -3.96 -2.11 12.73
N LEU A 33 -4.72 -1.10 13.14
CA LEU A 33 -4.50 0.28 12.75
C LEU A 33 -3.67 1.01 13.81
N TYR A 34 -2.43 1.26 13.49
CA TYR A 34 -1.53 2.01 14.36
C TYR A 34 -1.73 3.52 14.18
N THR A 35 -1.71 4.27 15.29
CA THR A 35 -1.80 5.73 15.28
C THR A 35 -0.99 6.36 16.41
N TYR A 36 -0.53 7.60 16.19
CA TYR A 36 0.09 8.45 17.21
C TYR A 36 -0.93 9.32 17.95
N SER A 37 -2.17 9.38 17.49
CA SER A 37 -3.22 10.21 18.08
C SER A 37 -3.97 9.45 19.17
N ARG A 38 -3.88 9.93 20.41
CA ARG A 38 -4.66 9.37 21.54
C ARG A 38 -6.16 9.61 21.38
N GLU A 39 -6.56 10.75 20.82
CA GLU A 39 -7.95 11.10 20.59
C GLU A 39 -8.59 10.15 19.57
N PHE A 40 -7.87 9.86 18.50
CA PHE A 40 -8.30 8.91 17.48
C PHE A 40 -8.57 7.51 18.06
N MET A 41 -7.73 7.04 19.00
CA MET A 41 -7.86 5.70 19.59
C MET A 41 -9.21 5.48 20.30
N ASN A 42 -9.86 6.54 20.78
CA ASN A 42 -11.08 6.44 21.58
C ASN A 42 -12.38 6.56 20.77
N ASN A 43 -12.31 6.97 19.51
CA ASN A 43 -13.49 7.42 18.76
C ASN A 43 -13.90 6.48 17.60
N ILE A 44 -13.17 5.40 17.33
CA ILE A 44 -13.48 4.48 16.25
C ILE A 44 -13.85 3.11 16.80
N SER A 45 -15.06 2.66 16.46
CA SER A 45 -15.52 1.30 16.74
C SER A 45 -15.96 0.65 15.43
N ILE A 46 -15.09 -0.17 14.86
CA ILE A 46 -15.38 -1.02 13.71
C ILE A 46 -15.03 -2.44 14.12
N GLU A 47 -15.93 -3.40 13.91
CA GLU A 47 -15.68 -4.81 14.21
C GLU A 47 -14.41 -5.28 13.49
N LYS A 48 -13.57 -6.07 14.17
CA LYS A 48 -12.27 -6.58 13.69
C LYS A 48 -11.21 -5.51 13.40
N LEU A 49 -11.46 -4.25 13.73
CA LEU A 49 -10.46 -3.18 13.69
C LEU A 49 -9.92 -2.93 15.09
N HIS A 50 -8.63 -3.15 15.29
CA HIS A 50 -7.94 -2.90 16.54
C HIS A 50 -7.06 -1.65 16.40
N ILE A 51 -7.36 -0.64 17.20
CA ILE A 51 -6.55 0.58 17.23
C ILE A 51 -5.37 0.39 18.17
N LYS A 52 -4.17 0.59 17.67
CA LYS A 52 -2.92 0.40 18.42
C LYS A 52 -2.09 1.66 18.49
N ASN A 53 -1.36 1.81 19.59
CA ASN A 53 -0.44 2.95 19.78
C ASN A 53 0.82 2.74 18.92
N ALA A 54 1.05 3.65 17.97
CA ALA A 54 2.20 3.59 17.08
C ALA A 54 3.54 3.77 17.80
N ASN A 55 3.57 4.48 18.96
CA ASN A 55 4.78 4.64 19.75
C ASN A 55 5.33 3.30 20.28
N ASN A 56 4.50 2.25 20.36
CA ASN A 56 4.96 0.92 20.77
C ASN A 56 5.86 0.25 19.71
N ILE A 57 5.84 0.75 18.49
CA ILE A 57 6.65 0.25 17.36
C ILE A 57 7.77 1.23 17.02
N LEU A 58 7.44 2.50 16.88
CA LEU A 58 8.37 3.56 16.52
C LEU A 58 8.03 4.82 17.30
N GLU A 59 8.88 5.21 18.22
CA GLU A 59 8.80 6.50 18.89
C GLU A 59 9.40 7.58 17.98
N LEU A 60 8.67 8.68 17.83
CA LEU A 60 9.12 9.81 17.02
C LEU A 60 9.87 10.81 17.89
N ASP A 61 11.15 10.95 17.66
CA ASP A 61 12.06 11.91 18.29
C ASP A 61 11.95 13.32 17.71
N ASP A 62 11.46 13.46 16.47
CA ASP A 62 11.26 14.73 15.78
C ASP A 62 9.89 14.78 15.10
N LYS A 63 9.10 15.82 15.41
CA LYS A 63 7.76 16.03 14.82
C LYS A 63 7.79 16.61 13.40
N ASN A 64 8.95 16.96 12.88
CA ASN A 64 9.11 17.62 11.57
C ASN A 64 9.28 16.64 10.40
N TYR A 65 9.23 15.34 10.62
CA TYR A 65 9.26 14.37 9.54
C TYR A 65 8.01 14.43 8.66
N ARG A 66 8.19 14.21 7.36
CA ARG A 66 7.07 14.04 6.44
C ARG A 66 6.31 12.77 6.78
N LYS A 67 4.98 12.79 6.62
CA LYS A 67 4.10 11.65 6.92
C LYS A 67 4.50 10.39 6.13
N GLU A 68 4.85 10.56 4.86
CA GLU A 68 5.29 9.45 4.00
C GLU A 68 6.57 8.80 4.56
N PHE A 69 7.48 9.61 5.06
CA PHE A 69 8.71 9.13 5.66
C PHE A 69 8.48 8.39 6.97
N ILE A 70 7.58 8.92 7.82
CA ILE A 70 7.17 8.24 9.06
C ILE A 70 6.54 6.87 8.72
N ALA A 71 5.69 6.82 7.68
CA ALA A 71 5.07 5.56 7.27
C ALA A 71 6.10 4.53 6.80
N ASP A 72 7.11 4.96 6.04
CA ASP A 72 8.19 4.06 5.58
C ASP A 72 9.02 3.54 6.76
N LEU A 73 9.42 4.42 7.68
CA LEU A 73 10.13 4.03 8.90
C LEU A 73 9.31 3.07 9.76
N PHE A 74 8.05 3.39 9.96
CA PHE A 74 7.15 2.62 10.80
C PHE A 74 7.01 1.19 10.29
N ARG A 75 6.75 0.99 8.98
CA ARG A 75 6.58 -0.35 8.40
C ARG A 75 7.84 -1.20 8.55
N PHE A 76 9.02 -0.62 8.35
CA PHE A 76 10.27 -1.35 8.55
C PHE A 76 10.53 -1.67 10.04
N SER A 77 10.21 -0.73 10.94
CA SER A 77 10.30 -0.96 12.38
C SER A 77 9.33 -2.05 12.85
N LEU A 78 8.12 -2.09 12.27
CA LEU A 78 7.14 -3.13 12.55
C LEU A 78 7.67 -4.52 12.15
N PHE A 79 8.22 -4.67 10.94
CA PHE A 79 8.79 -5.93 10.49
C PHE A 79 10.05 -6.31 11.29
N ASN A 80 10.91 -5.34 11.65
CA ASN A 80 12.07 -5.61 12.49
C ASN A 80 11.66 -6.15 13.86
N LYS A 81 10.71 -5.49 14.50
CA LYS A 81 10.19 -5.92 15.80
C LYS A 81 9.54 -7.29 15.72
N ASN A 82 8.74 -7.55 14.69
CA ASN A 82 8.13 -8.85 14.47
C ASN A 82 9.16 -9.97 14.30
N LYS A 83 10.24 -9.70 13.54
CA LYS A 83 11.35 -10.64 13.35
C LYS A 83 12.03 -10.99 14.68
N GLU A 84 12.16 -10.03 15.59
CA GLU A 84 12.80 -10.22 16.88
C GLU A 84 11.88 -10.92 17.90
N GLU A 85 10.58 -10.59 17.92
CA GLU A 85 9.68 -10.99 19.00
C GLU A 85 8.78 -12.18 18.65
N THR A 86 7.95 -12.07 17.61
CA THR A 86 6.84 -13.02 17.38
C THR A 86 7.08 -13.95 16.21
N LYS A 87 7.76 -13.47 15.18
CA LYS A 87 7.97 -14.17 13.90
C LYS A 87 6.67 -14.57 13.20
N GLU A 88 5.57 -13.93 13.57
CA GLU A 88 4.28 -14.17 12.94
C GLU A 88 4.24 -13.55 11.54
N ARG A 89 3.37 -14.06 10.71
CA ARG A 89 3.14 -13.47 9.39
C ARG A 89 2.31 -12.20 9.50
N ILE A 90 2.85 -11.10 9.02
CA ILE A 90 2.19 -9.78 8.99
C ILE A 90 2.04 -9.34 7.53
N ILE A 91 0.85 -8.85 7.20
CA ILE A 91 0.61 -8.09 5.97
C ILE A 91 0.62 -6.61 6.33
N TRP A 92 1.58 -5.87 5.81
CA TRP A 92 1.48 -4.41 5.77
C TRP A 92 0.64 -3.98 4.59
N MET A 93 -0.27 -3.03 4.80
CA MET A 93 -1.07 -2.45 3.73
C MET A 93 -1.27 -0.96 3.95
N ASP A 94 -0.99 -0.15 2.92
CA ASP A 94 -1.30 1.28 2.96
C ASP A 94 -2.82 1.48 2.95
N THR A 95 -3.31 2.48 3.68
CA THR A 95 -4.75 2.72 3.89
C THR A 95 -5.51 3.21 2.64
N ASP A 96 -4.87 3.22 1.49
CA ASP A 96 -5.45 3.52 0.19
C ASP A 96 -5.34 2.35 -0.81
N VAL A 97 -5.25 1.14 -0.30
CA VAL A 97 -5.34 -0.10 -1.08
C VAL A 97 -6.71 -0.72 -0.85
N LEU A 98 -7.52 -0.80 -1.90
CA LEU A 98 -8.82 -1.45 -1.89
C LEU A 98 -8.65 -2.93 -2.28
N LEU A 99 -9.05 -3.86 -1.42
CA LEU A 99 -9.01 -5.29 -1.74
C LEU A 99 -10.25 -5.75 -2.50
N LEU A 100 -10.05 -6.57 -3.51
CA LEU A 100 -11.09 -7.20 -4.33
C LEU A 100 -11.27 -8.68 -3.98
N LYS A 101 -10.20 -9.34 -3.54
CA LYS A 101 -10.20 -10.75 -3.14
C LYS A 101 -9.12 -11.02 -2.09
N LYS A 102 -9.19 -12.20 -1.46
CA LYS A 102 -8.18 -12.63 -0.49
C LYS A 102 -6.80 -12.66 -1.12
N ILE A 103 -5.82 -12.17 -0.36
CA ILE A 103 -4.41 -12.20 -0.72
C ILE A 103 -3.82 -13.55 -0.28
N PRO A 104 -2.92 -14.15 -1.04
CA PRO A 104 -2.13 -15.28 -0.56
C PRO A 104 -1.39 -14.91 0.73
N ASP A 105 -1.42 -15.79 1.71
CA ASP A 105 -0.76 -15.61 3.01
C ASP A 105 0.19 -16.76 3.37
N ASP A 106 0.55 -17.57 2.39
CA ASP A 106 1.42 -18.74 2.51
C ASP A 106 2.88 -18.47 2.12
N PHE A 107 3.17 -17.32 1.51
CA PHE A 107 4.53 -16.92 1.12
C PHE A 107 4.82 -15.43 1.40
N ASN A 108 6.10 -15.06 1.41
CA ASN A 108 6.55 -13.69 1.59
C ASN A 108 6.55 -12.95 0.26
N TYR A 109 6.08 -11.69 0.26
CA TYR A 109 6.01 -10.88 -0.96
C TYR A 109 6.03 -9.38 -0.71
N VAL A 110 6.28 -8.66 -1.80
CA VAL A 110 6.16 -7.20 -1.91
C VAL A 110 5.41 -6.87 -3.18
N SER A 111 4.50 -5.93 -3.13
CA SER A 111 3.86 -5.44 -4.34
C SER A 111 4.85 -4.68 -5.23
N SER A 112 4.53 -4.57 -6.49
CA SER A 112 5.35 -3.84 -7.46
C SER A 112 4.50 -2.91 -8.33
N GLN A 113 5.16 -2.07 -9.11
CA GLN A 113 4.52 -1.17 -10.06
C GLN A 113 5.43 -0.90 -11.26
N TYR A 114 4.85 -0.48 -12.37
CA TYR A 114 5.62 0.04 -13.49
C TYR A 114 6.08 1.47 -13.24
N THR A 115 7.36 1.76 -13.51
CA THR A 115 7.82 3.15 -13.55
C THR A 115 7.43 3.78 -14.87
N GLN A 116 6.82 4.98 -14.82
CA GLN A 116 6.78 5.83 -16.00
C GLN A 116 8.16 6.48 -16.19
N GLN A 117 8.77 6.24 -17.32
CA GLN A 117 9.79 7.15 -17.79
C GLN A 117 9.09 8.33 -18.46
N THR A 118 9.14 9.49 -17.81
CA THR A 118 8.72 10.77 -18.38
C THR A 118 9.68 11.15 -19.50
N GLY A 119 9.26 10.98 -20.73
CA GLY A 119 10.01 11.34 -21.92
C GLY A 119 9.44 10.65 -23.13
N ALA A 120 9.07 11.42 -24.15
CA ALA A 120 8.52 10.90 -25.38
C ALA A 120 9.43 9.76 -25.94
N PHE A 121 8.84 8.62 -26.21
CA PHE A 121 9.37 7.54 -27.08
C PHE A 121 10.40 6.53 -26.54
N LYS A 122 10.72 6.43 -25.24
CA LYS A 122 11.51 5.30 -24.74
C LYS A 122 10.87 4.66 -23.50
N CYS A 123 9.74 3.98 -23.69
CA CYS A 123 9.14 3.14 -22.67
C CYS A 123 9.93 1.84 -22.47
N LYS A 124 11.03 1.89 -21.74
CA LYS A 124 11.47 0.72 -21.00
C LYS A 124 10.72 0.74 -19.68
N ASN A 125 9.52 0.15 -19.67
CA ASN A 125 8.75 -0.03 -18.45
C ASN A 125 9.59 -0.89 -17.50
N LYS A 126 10.13 -0.26 -16.48
CA LYS A 126 10.87 -0.96 -15.45
C LYS A 126 9.91 -1.27 -14.30
N ILE A 127 9.87 -2.52 -13.88
CA ILE A 127 9.18 -2.91 -12.66
C ILE A 127 10.04 -2.47 -11.47
N VAL A 128 9.40 -1.82 -10.51
CA VAL A 128 9.99 -1.40 -9.24
C VAL A 128 9.11 -1.83 -8.09
N ALA A 129 9.70 -2.06 -6.94
CA ALA A 129 8.93 -2.37 -5.74
C ALA A 129 7.98 -1.22 -5.38
N ASN A 130 6.78 -1.59 -4.99
CA ASN A 130 5.82 -0.72 -4.33
C ASN A 130 5.62 -1.24 -2.91
N ILE A 131 6.10 -0.50 -1.92
CA ILE A 131 6.04 -0.91 -0.52
C ILE A 131 4.67 -0.67 0.13
N GLY A 132 3.66 -0.31 -0.66
CA GLY A 132 2.29 -0.13 -0.18
C GLY A 132 1.63 -1.43 0.30
N VAL A 133 2.05 -2.59 -0.23
CA VAL A 133 1.64 -3.91 0.26
C VAL A 133 2.86 -4.80 0.41
N MET A 134 3.03 -5.39 1.58
CA MET A 134 4.16 -6.27 1.92
C MET A 134 3.67 -7.37 2.87
N CYS A 135 4.15 -8.60 2.68
CA CYS A 135 3.85 -9.72 3.56
C CYS A 135 5.13 -10.45 3.94
N PHE A 136 5.40 -10.59 5.24
CA PHE A 136 6.57 -11.29 5.76
C PHE A 136 6.24 -12.03 7.05
N ASP A 137 6.87 -13.18 7.25
CA ASP A 137 6.69 -14.06 8.42
C ASP A 137 7.76 -13.88 9.49
N GLY A 138 8.58 -12.85 9.39
CA GLY A 138 9.69 -12.61 10.34
C GLY A 138 10.88 -13.57 10.21
N LEU A 139 10.80 -14.59 9.38
CA LEU A 139 11.91 -15.52 9.10
C LEU A 139 12.73 -15.08 7.88
N GLU A 140 12.22 -14.11 7.13
CA GLU A 140 12.89 -13.62 5.93
C GLU A 140 14.23 -12.96 6.26
N ASP A 141 15.26 -13.31 5.48
CA ASP A 141 16.61 -12.73 5.64
C ASP A 141 16.68 -11.32 5.01
N ILE A 142 15.95 -10.38 5.60
CA ILE A 142 16.02 -8.95 5.32
C ILE A 142 16.56 -8.24 6.55
N ASP A 143 17.59 -7.43 6.34
CA ASP A 143 18.14 -6.58 7.39
C ASP A 143 17.30 -5.29 7.53
N TRP A 144 16.17 -5.41 8.23
CA TRP A 144 15.29 -4.28 8.51
C TRP A 144 15.99 -3.18 9.32
N ALA A 145 16.89 -3.57 10.25
CA ALA A 145 17.64 -2.62 11.07
C ALA A 145 18.55 -1.74 10.20
N ALA A 146 19.23 -2.31 9.20
CA ALA A 146 20.02 -1.54 8.25
C ALA A 146 19.15 -0.58 7.42
N LEU A 147 17.94 -0.99 7.03
CA LEU A 147 16.99 -0.12 6.36
C LEU A 147 16.55 1.04 7.25
N ILE A 148 16.21 0.79 8.51
CA ILE A 148 15.83 1.82 9.49
C ILE A 148 16.98 2.80 9.75
N ASN A 149 18.21 2.30 9.85
CA ASN A 149 19.41 3.09 10.15
C ASN A 149 19.97 3.89 8.95
N CYS A 150 19.45 3.67 7.75
CA CYS A 150 19.78 4.51 6.60
C CYS A 150 19.38 5.99 6.79
N LYS A 151 19.20 6.46 8.00
CA LYS A 151 18.77 7.82 8.38
C LYS A 151 19.71 8.91 7.86
N GLY A 152 19.25 9.79 7.02
CA GLY A 152 19.84 11.09 6.67
C GLY A 152 18.84 12.20 6.85
N LYS A 153 19.32 13.37 7.01
CA LYS A 153 18.57 14.50 7.56
C LYS A 153 17.74 15.32 6.57
N ASN A 154 17.41 14.90 5.34
CA ASN A 154 16.73 15.77 4.37
C ASN A 154 15.89 15.03 3.31
N LYS A 155 15.14 15.78 2.48
CA LYS A 155 14.32 15.32 1.35
C LYS A 155 14.97 14.31 0.37
N ALA A 156 16.31 14.30 0.29
CA ALA A 156 17.08 13.31 -0.45
C ALA A 156 16.98 11.87 0.11
N TYR A 157 16.30 11.71 1.18
CA TYR A 157 16.19 10.57 2.05
C TYR A 157 15.30 9.47 1.52
N GLN A 158 14.08 9.84 1.10
CA GLN A 158 13.15 8.89 0.52
C GLN A 158 13.75 8.13 -0.67
N SER A 159 14.57 8.83 -1.47
CA SER A 159 15.29 8.18 -2.59
C SER A 159 16.37 7.20 -2.13
N LYS A 160 17.00 7.41 -0.96
CA LYS A 160 18.00 6.48 -0.42
C LYS A 160 17.37 5.23 0.17
N TYR A 161 16.25 5.37 0.86
CA TYR A 161 15.47 4.24 1.38
C TYR A 161 14.97 3.33 0.27
N ILE A 162 14.27 3.92 -0.69
CA ILE A 162 13.78 3.18 -1.85
C ILE A 162 14.93 2.47 -2.57
N LYS A 163 16.07 3.14 -2.74
CA LYS A 163 17.25 2.52 -3.36
C LYS A 163 17.87 1.41 -2.52
N ALA A 164 17.94 1.56 -1.19
CA ALA A 164 18.45 0.52 -0.30
C ALA A 164 17.52 -0.69 -0.36
N TYR A 165 16.22 -0.47 -0.27
CA TYR A 165 15.22 -1.50 -0.36
C TYR A 165 15.18 -2.17 -1.75
N GLU A 166 15.25 -1.38 -2.83
CA GLU A 166 15.39 -1.92 -4.19
C GLU A 166 16.65 -2.78 -4.35
N LYS A 167 17.74 -2.44 -3.65
CA LYS A 167 18.95 -3.26 -3.66
C LYS A 167 18.73 -4.60 -2.99
N VAL A 168 18.03 -4.63 -1.86
CA VAL A 168 17.65 -5.88 -1.18
C VAL A 168 16.76 -6.73 -2.08
N LEU A 169 15.73 -6.15 -2.69
CA LEU A 169 14.81 -6.87 -3.57
C LEU A 169 15.43 -7.34 -4.88
N LYS A 170 16.46 -6.66 -5.38
CA LYS A 170 17.21 -7.15 -6.56
C LYS A 170 17.92 -8.47 -6.31
N SER A 171 18.29 -8.74 -5.06
CA SER A 171 18.84 -10.05 -4.68
C SER A 171 17.76 -11.13 -4.45
N LYS A 172 16.48 -10.72 -4.39
CA LYS A 172 15.34 -11.58 -4.10
C LYS A 172 14.16 -11.24 -5.04
N PRO A 173 14.32 -11.44 -6.36
CA PRO A 173 13.30 -11.06 -7.34
C PRO A 173 11.98 -11.81 -7.15
N ASP A 174 12.04 -13.02 -6.61
CA ASP A 174 10.87 -13.90 -6.38
C ASP A 174 9.92 -13.34 -5.31
N LEU A 175 10.38 -12.38 -4.50
CA LEU A 175 9.51 -11.68 -3.56
C LEU A 175 8.60 -10.63 -4.22
N MET A 176 8.91 -10.20 -5.43
CA MET A 176 8.09 -9.17 -6.10
C MET A 176 6.92 -9.79 -6.85
N LEU A 177 5.71 -9.44 -6.44
CA LEU A 177 4.51 -9.75 -7.21
C LEU A 177 4.48 -8.95 -8.51
N GLU A 178 3.75 -9.47 -9.49
CA GLU A 178 3.46 -8.73 -10.72
C GLU A 178 2.77 -7.38 -10.43
N PRO A 179 3.05 -6.32 -11.20
CA PRO A 179 2.49 -4.99 -10.95
C PRO A 179 0.96 -4.96 -10.86
N ASN A 180 0.27 -5.79 -11.63
CA ASN A 180 -1.18 -5.83 -11.64
C ASN A 180 -1.77 -6.35 -10.33
N ALA A 181 -1.02 -7.06 -9.50
CA ALA A 181 -1.51 -7.64 -8.26
C ALA A 181 -2.17 -6.60 -7.34
N PHE A 182 -1.58 -5.40 -7.24
CA PHE A 182 -2.11 -4.29 -6.43
C PHE A 182 -2.07 -2.94 -7.14
N CYS A 183 -1.33 -2.81 -8.23
CA CYS A 183 -1.21 -1.57 -8.99
C CYS A 183 -1.67 -1.75 -10.44
N PRO A 184 -2.87 -2.30 -10.70
CA PRO A 184 -3.39 -2.42 -12.06
C PRO A 184 -3.57 -1.05 -12.71
N VAL A 185 -3.73 0.01 -11.90
CA VAL A 185 -3.70 1.40 -12.34
C VAL A 185 -2.45 2.08 -11.82
N ASN A 186 -1.60 2.55 -12.74
CA ASN A 186 -0.40 3.29 -12.37
C ASN A 186 -0.77 4.67 -11.76
N TRP A 187 0.07 5.14 -10.83
CA TRP A 187 -0.10 6.43 -10.15
C TRP A 187 -0.31 7.62 -11.11
N ALA A 188 0.25 7.56 -12.30
CA ALA A 188 0.10 8.63 -13.29
C ALA A 188 -1.34 8.75 -13.84
N TRP A 189 -2.12 7.68 -13.77
CA TRP A 189 -3.51 7.64 -14.22
C TRP A 189 -4.53 7.63 -13.10
N THR A 190 -4.13 7.98 -11.90
CA THR A 190 -5.04 8.11 -10.75
C THR A 190 -6.29 8.96 -11.08
N THR A 191 -6.13 10.02 -11.89
CA THR A 191 -7.27 10.83 -12.32
C THR A 191 -8.31 9.96 -13.04
N ALA A 192 -7.89 9.12 -13.98
CA ALA A 192 -8.79 8.23 -14.71
C ALA A 192 -9.57 7.29 -13.78
N LEU A 193 -8.91 6.76 -12.74
CA LEU A 193 -9.57 5.90 -11.75
C LEU A 193 -10.83 6.53 -11.13
N PHE A 194 -10.80 7.83 -10.86
CA PHE A 194 -11.90 8.56 -10.22
C PHE A 194 -12.84 9.28 -11.18
N THR A 195 -12.45 9.49 -12.44
CA THR A 195 -13.19 10.31 -13.39
C THR A 195 -13.55 9.63 -14.70
N GLU A 196 -12.99 8.45 -14.99
CA GLU A 196 -13.24 7.72 -16.23
C GLU A 196 -13.91 6.37 -15.94
N ARG A 197 -14.65 5.87 -16.91
CA ARG A 197 -15.41 4.62 -16.85
C ARG A 197 -14.53 3.37 -17.06
N TYR A 198 -13.32 3.55 -17.59
CA TYR A 198 -12.43 2.44 -17.93
C TYR A 198 -11.10 2.54 -17.19
N PHE A 199 -10.56 1.40 -16.80
CA PHE A 199 -9.19 1.33 -16.31
C PHE A 199 -8.20 1.67 -17.42
N LYS A 200 -7.24 2.52 -17.11
CA LYS A 200 -6.02 2.67 -17.91
C LYS A 200 -4.90 1.92 -17.23
N THR A 201 -4.54 0.78 -17.79
CA THR A 201 -3.42 -0.01 -17.29
C THR A 201 -2.20 0.19 -18.18
N GLN A 202 -1.03 0.05 -17.57
CA GLN A 202 0.21 -0.03 -18.32
C GLN A 202 0.67 -1.47 -18.31
N CYS A 203 0.84 -2.03 -19.49
CA CYS A 203 1.47 -3.34 -19.66
C CYS A 203 2.81 -3.20 -20.37
N LYS A 204 3.54 -4.31 -20.51
CA LYS A 204 4.83 -4.37 -21.21
C LYS A 204 4.78 -3.78 -22.63
N TYR A 205 3.61 -3.78 -23.27
CA TYR A 205 3.42 -3.42 -24.68
C TYR A 205 2.66 -2.12 -24.91
N GLY A 206 2.30 -1.38 -23.84
CA GLY A 206 1.62 -0.11 -24.01
C GLY A 206 0.52 0.15 -22.96
N ILE A 207 -0.40 1.05 -23.31
CA ILE A 207 -1.55 1.40 -22.48
C ILE A 207 -2.76 0.64 -22.98
N ASN A 208 -3.36 -0.18 -22.12
CA ASN A 208 -4.63 -0.85 -22.40
C ASN A 208 -5.75 -0.19 -21.63
N GLN A 209 -6.93 -0.18 -22.21
CA GLN A 209 -8.19 0.08 -21.50
C GLN A 209 -8.77 -1.27 -21.07
N LEU A 210 -9.01 -1.44 -19.78
CA LEU A 210 -9.67 -2.61 -19.21
C LEU A 210 -11.01 -2.21 -18.60
N GLN A 211 -11.98 -3.09 -18.68
CA GLN A 211 -13.22 -2.97 -17.93
C GLN A 211 -13.06 -3.56 -16.53
N LEU A 212 -14.02 -3.29 -15.64
CA LEU A 212 -13.98 -3.85 -14.29
C LEU A 212 -13.97 -5.38 -14.32
N GLU A 213 -14.74 -5.98 -15.23
CA GLU A 213 -14.84 -7.43 -15.41
C GLU A 213 -13.48 -8.07 -15.74
N ASP A 214 -12.65 -7.39 -16.54
CA ASP A 214 -11.30 -7.86 -16.87
C ASP A 214 -10.40 -7.91 -15.62
N ILE A 215 -10.54 -6.90 -14.75
CA ILE A 215 -9.79 -6.82 -13.48
C ILE A 215 -10.28 -7.87 -12.49
N LEU A 216 -11.59 -8.05 -12.35
CA LEU A 216 -12.17 -9.03 -11.45
C LEU A 216 -11.92 -10.46 -11.89
N GLY A 217 -11.86 -10.70 -13.21
CA GLY A 217 -11.57 -12.00 -13.81
C GLY A 217 -10.09 -12.38 -13.81
N ASP A 218 -9.18 -11.44 -13.57
CA ASP A 218 -7.74 -11.73 -13.49
C ASP A 218 -7.38 -12.29 -12.12
N ASP A 219 -6.97 -13.55 -12.06
CA ASP A 219 -6.61 -14.24 -10.82
C ASP A 219 -5.41 -13.63 -10.10
N LEU A 220 -4.57 -12.90 -10.80
CA LEU A 220 -3.39 -12.24 -10.25
C LEU A 220 -3.69 -10.87 -9.61
N VAL A 221 -4.88 -10.30 -9.83
CA VAL A 221 -5.26 -9.01 -9.24
C VAL A 221 -5.97 -9.25 -7.91
N TYR A 222 -5.35 -8.82 -6.81
CA TYR A 222 -5.91 -8.92 -5.46
C TYR A 222 -6.53 -7.62 -4.97
N GLY A 223 -6.08 -6.48 -5.49
CA GLY A 223 -6.58 -5.19 -5.06
C GLY A 223 -6.14 -4.04 -5.96
N VAL A 224 -6.59 -2.84 -5.61
CA VAL A 224 -6.30 -1.61 -6.36
C VAL A 224 -5.72 -0.55 -5.42
N HIS A 225 -4.49 -0.12 -5.69
CA HIS A 225 -3.88 1.02 -5.01
C HIS A 225 -4.49 2.32 -5.56
N LEU A 226 -5.15 3.08 -4.71
CA LEU A 226 -5.96 4.24 -5.10
C LEU A 226 -5.16 5.54 -5.21
N TRP A 227 -3.89 5.54 -4.76
CA TRP A 227 -3.02 6.72 -4.82
C TRP A 227 -3.65 7.98 -4.19
N ARG A 228 -4.22 7.84 -3.00
CA ARG A 228 -5.00 8.85 -2.28
C ARG A 228 -4.35 10.24 -2.23
N GLN A 229 -3.03 10.31 -2.08
CA GLN A 229 -2.31 11.57 -2.05
C GLN A 229 -2.43 12.35 -3.37
N ILE A 230 -2.47 11.64 -4.51
CA ILE A 230 -2.65 12.26 -5.82
C ILE A 230 -4.09 12.73 -5.97
N TYR A 231 -5.06 11.90 -5.55
CA TYR A 231 -6.47 12.27 -5.52
C TYR A 231 -6.69 13.58 -4.75
N LYS A 232 -6.16 13.69 -3.52
CA LYS A 232 -6.27 14.88 -2.68
C LYS A 232 -5.59 16.11 -3.28
N LYS A 233 -4.36 15.98 -3.78
CA LYS A 233 -3.62 17.08 -4.39
C LYS A 233 -4.31 17.68 -5.61
N LYS A 234 -5.05 16.88 -6.35
CA LYS A 234 -5.76 17.31 -7.57
C LYS A 234 -7.21 17.73 -7.31
N ASN A 235 -7.70 17.64 -6.06
CA ASN A 235 -9.09 17.90 -5.70
C ASN A 235 -10.07 17.19 -6.63
N LEU A 236 -9.85 15.92 -6.91
CA LEU A 236 -10.65 15.18 -7.88
C LEU A 236 -12.08 14.98 -7.34
N VAL A 237 -13.04 15.12 -8.23
CA VAL A 237 -14.44 14.77 -7.95
C VAL A 237 -14.69 13.36 -8.48
N ILE A 238 -15.17 12.49 -7.59
CA ILE A 238 -15.53 11.12 -7.96
C ILE A 238 -16.80 11.13 -8.81
N LYS A 239 -16.71 10.61 -10.03
CA LYS A 239 -17.89 10.43 -10.89
C LYS A 239 -18.61 9.12 -10.53
N SER A 240 -19.93 9.15 -10.60
CA SER A 240 -20.79 8.00 -10.23
C SER A 240 -20.57 6.77 -11.12
N ASP A 241 -20.10 6.96 -12.35
CA ASP A 241 -19.77 5.89 -13.31
C ASP A 241 -18.26 5.64 -13.43
N SER A 242 -17.44 6.25 -12.56
CA SER A 242 -16.00 6.04 -12.56
C SER A 242 -15.65 4.60 -12.18
N VAL A 243 -14.48 4.16 -12.57
CA VAL A 243 -13.92 2.86 -12.18
C VAL A 243 -13.97 2.64 -10.67
N TYR A 244 -13.58 3.65 -9.89
CA TYR A 244 -13.65 3.60 -8.44
C TYR A 244 -15.07 3.34 -7.94
N SER A 245 -16.07 4.04 -8.48
CA SER A 245 -17.48 3.83 -8.10
C SER A 245 -18.00 2.45 -8.50
N GLN A 246 -17.59 1.95 -9.66
CA GLN A 246 -17.94 0.59 -10.10
C GLN A 246 -17.36 -0.48 -9.16
N ILE A 247 -16.09 -0.33 -8.74
CA ILE A 247 -15.45 -1.24 -7.77
C ILE A 247 -16.24 -1.21 -6.44
N LEU A 248 -16.57 -0.03 -5.93
CA LEU A 248 -17.32 0.09 -4.67
C LEU A 248 -18.67 -0.60 -4.76
N ASN A 249 -19.41 -0.40 -5.83
CA ASN A 249 -20.69 -1.08 -6.05
C ASN A 249 -20.54 -2.60 -6.06
N HIS A 250 -19.42 -3.11 -6.62
CA HIS A 250 -19.17 -4.54 -6.67
C HIS A 250 -18.88 -5.16 -5.29
N ILE A 251 -18.14 -4.46 -4.42
CA ILE A 251 -17.77 -5.00 -3.09
C ILE A 251 -18.83 -4.74 -2.00
N GLU A 252 -19.79 -3.83 -2.22
CA GLU A 252 -20.90 -3.52 -1.31
C GLU A 252 -22.14 -4.41 -1.58
N THR A 253 -22.16 -5.14 -2.71
CA THR A 253 -23.20 -6.16 -3.03
C THR A 253 -22.84 -7.52 -2.49
#